data_fdad7acf60097731b6aa9c052c7be0c0
#
_entry.id   fdad7acf60097731b6aa9c052c7be0c0
#
_cell.length_a   1.000
_cell.length_b   1.000
_cell.length_c   1.000
_cell.angle_alpha   90.00
_cell.angle_beta   90.00
_cell.angle_gamma   90.00
#
_symmetry.space_group_name_H-M   'P 1'
#
loop_
_entity.id
_entity.type
_entity.pdbx_description
1 polymer ?
#
loop_
_entity_poly.entity_id
_entity_poly.type
_entity_poly.pdbx_seq_one_letter_code
_entity_poly.pdbx_strand_id
1 'polypeptide(L)'
;MFIWEVAKMSKSVYRADFPLLDSSDVIYMDNAATSQRPQVVLDAMNEFYKHHNANPLRGVYKLSVEATEDYENARAKVAKFINAAGSEEIVFTRNATESLNL
;
A
#
# COMPACT_ATOMS: atom_id res chain seq x y z
N MET A 1 -14.07 -25.85 -35.46
CA MET A 1 -13.97 -24.52 -34.82
C MET A 1 -14.38 -24.71 -33.37
N PHE A 2 -13.41 -24.94 -32.48
CA PHE A 2 -13.67 -25.11 -31.05
C PHE A 2 -13.82 -23.72 -30.46
N ILE A 3 -15.04 -23.35 -30.12
CA ILE A 3 -15.32 -22.17 -29.32
C ILE A 3 -14.99 -22.56 -27.86
N TRP A 4 -13.86 -22.10 -27.32
CA TRP A 4 -13.63 -22.13 -25.90
C TRP A 4 -14.57 -21.09 -25.26
N GLU A 5 -15.69 -21.57 -24.77
CA GLU A 5 -16.47 -20.80 -23.81
C GLU A 5 -15.63 -20.67 -22.55
N VAL A 6 -14.90 -19.56 -22.46
CA VAL A 6 -14.21 -19.21 -21.21
C VAL A 6 -15.31 -19.07 -20.18
N ALA A 7 -15.44 -20.08 -19.33
CA ALA A 7 -16.33 -20.02 -18.19
C ALA A 7 -16.11 -18.65 -17.52
N LYS A 8 -17.16 -17.84 -17.41
CA LYS A 8 -17.11 -16.56 -16.69
C LYS A 8 -16.61 -16.85 -15.28
N MET A 9 -15.31 -16.74 -15.07
CA MET A 9 -14.75 -16.77 -13.70
C MET A 9 -15.46 -15.68 -12.93
N SER A 10 -16.13 -16.06 -11.85
CA SER A 10 -16.79 -15.10 -11.00
C SER A 10 -15.76 -14.06 -10.54
N LYS A 11 -16.02 -12.78 -10.83
CA LYS A 11 -15.13 -11.70 -10.40
C LYS A 11 -15.03 -11.75 -8.88
N SER A 12 -13.81 -11.68 -8.34
CA SER A 12 -13.59 -11.59 -6.90
C SER A 12 -14.35 -10.39 -6.33
N VAL A 13 -14.94 -10.57 -5.16
CA VAL A 13 -15.62 -9.48 -4.42
C VAL A 13 -14.70 -8.28 -4.15
N TYR A 14 -13.40 -8.51 -4.07
CA TYR A 14 -12.38 -7.46 -3.85
C TYR A 14 -11.96 -6.73 -5.13
N ARG A 15 -12.46 -7.12 -6.31
CA ARG A 15 -12.03 -6.51 -7.57
C ARG A 15 -12.39 -5.03 -7.64
N ALA A 16 -13.51 -4.65 -7.08
CA ALA A 16 -13.99 -3.26 -7.02
C ALA A 16 -13.08 -2.35 -6.19
N ASP A 17 -12.27 -2.92 -5.27
CA ASP A 17 -11.33 -2.14 -4.47
C ASP A 17 -10.12 -1.66 -5.28
N PHE A 18 -9.90 -2.22 -6.48
CA PHE A 18 -8.75 -1.95 -7.35
C PHE A 18 -9.20 -1.26 -8.64
N PRO A 19 -9.07 0.06 -8.76
CA PRO A 19 -9.60 0.83 -9.89
C PRO A 19 -9.15 0.33 -11.27
N LEU A 20 -7.88 -0.06 -11.41
CA LEU A 20 -7.35 -0.58 -12.66
C LEU A 20 -8.03 -1.88 -13.07
N LEU A 21 -8.30 -2.75 -12.10
CA LEU A 21 -8.94 -4.04 -12.36
C LEU A 21 -10.45 -3.88 -12.54
N ASP A 22 -11.09 -2.99 -11.81
CA ASP A 22 -12.52 -2.76 -11.89
C ASP A 22 -12.92 -2.13 -13.24
N SER A 23 -12.11 -1.21 -13.74
CA SER A 23 -12.34 -0.52 -15.02
C SER A 23 -12.00 -1.37 -16.26
N SER A 24 -11.54 -2.60 -16.11
CA SER A 24 -11.09 -3.45 -17.21
C SER A 24 -11.53 -4.91 -17.04
N ASP A 25 -11.49 -5.69 -18.12
CA ASP A 25 -11.71 -7.14 -18.10
C ASP A 25 -10.39 -7.94 -18.00
N VAL A 26 -9.29 -7.26 -17.68
CA VAL A 26 -7.97 -7.89 -17.58
C VAL A 26 -7.93 -8.90 -16.43
N ILE A 27 -7.41 -10.08 -16.72
CA ILE A 27 -6.99 -11.06 -15.72
C ILE A 27 -5.53 -10.75 -15.42
N TYR A 28 -5.27 -10.08 -14.29
CA TYR A 28 -3.92 -9.69 -13.90
C TYR A 28 -3.22 -10.82 -13.13
N MET A 29 -2.11 -11.32 -13.66
CA MET A 29 -1.36 -12.45 -13.11
C MET A 29 0.10 -12.12 -12.79
N ASP A 30 0.50 -10.85 -12.88
CA ASP A 30 1.91 -10.41 -12.72
C ASP A 30 2.16 -9.73 -11.36
N ASN A 31 1.50 -10.21 -10.30
CA ASN A 31 1.66 -9.66 -8.96
C ASN A 31 3.07 -9.87 -8.36
N ALA A 32 3.82 -10.84 -8.89
CA ALA A 32 5.20 -11.08 -8.48
C ALA A 32 6.12 -9.88 -8.85
N ALA A 33 5.87 -9.25 -9.98
CA ALA A 33 6.60 -8.06 -10.41
C ALA A 33 5.99 -6.78 -9.83
N THR A 34 4.68 -6.63 -9.88
CA THR A 34 3.99 -5.43 -9.40
C THR A 34 2.58 -5.77 -8.95
N SER A 35 2.26 -5.50 -7.69
CA SER A 35 0.89 -5.59 -7.18
C SER A 35 0.08 -4.34 -7.54
N GLN A 36 -1.18 -4.52 -7.86
CA GLN A 36 -2.09 -3.40 -8.07
C GLN A 36 -2.39 -2.68 -6.75
N ARG A 37 -2.70 -1.39 -6.86
CA ARG A 37 -2.97 -0.54 -5.69
C ARG A 37 -4.48 -0.43 -5.47
N PRO A 38 -4.98 -0.76 -4.27
CA PRO A 38 -6.39 -0.51 -3.96
C PRO A 38 -6.68 0.99 -3.83
N GLN A 39 -7.91 1.39 -4.08
CA GLN A 39 -8.34 2.80 -4.05
C GLN A 39 -7.99 3.47 -2.72
N VAL A 40 -8.19 2.79 -1.60
CA VAL A 40 -7.87 3.34 -0.27
C VAL A 40 -6.40 3.73 -0.11
N VAL A 41 -5.48 3.01 -0.76
CA VAL A 41 -4.04 3.36 -0.76
C VAL A 41 -3.77 4.58 -1.63
N LEU A 42 -4.40 4.64 -2.81
CA LEU A 42 -4.28 5.79 -3.71
C LEU A 42 -4.80 7.08 -3.05
N ASP A 43 -5.94 6.98 -2.37
CA ASP A 43 -6.55 8.10 -1.66
C ASP A 43 -5.67 8.57 -0.50
N ALA A 44 -5.13 7.65 0.31
CA ALA A 44 -4.22 7.98 1.40
C ALA A 44 -2.94 8.66 0.91
N MET A 45 -2.36 8.20 -0.21
CA MET A 45 -1.21 8.84 -0.83
C MET A 45 -1.54 10.25 -1.32
N ASN A 46 -2.67 10.42 -2.00
CA ASN A 46 -3.13 11.72 -2.48
C ASN A 46 -3.37 12.69 -1.32
N GLU A 47 -4.00 12.24 -0.25
CA GLU A 47 -4.27 13.03 0.95
C GLU A 47 -2.97 13.50 1.60
N PHE A 48 -2.02 12.57 1.79
CA PHE A 48 -0.70 12.91 2.33
C PHE A 48 0.00 13.98 1.50
N TYR A 49 0.11 13.79 0.17
CA TYR A 49 0.81 14.76 -0.68
C TYR A 49 0.11 16.12 -0.78
N LYS A 50 -1.20 16.17 -0.67
CA LYS A 50 -1.95 17.43 -0.74
C LYS A 50 -1.95 18.21 0.56
N HIS A 51 -1.90 17.53 1.70
CA HIS A 51 -2.20 18.16 2.99
C HIS A 51 -1.14 17.96 4.07
N HIS A 52 -0.34 16.88 4.03
CA HIS A 52 0.57 16.48 5.10
C HIS A 52 2.04 16.39 4.65
N ASN A 53 2.33 16.64 3.38
CA ASN A 53 3.68 16.43 2.84
C ASN A 53 4.71 17.38 3.45
N ALA A 54 5.44 16.90 4.43
CA ALA A 54 6.52 17.62 5.12
C ALA A 54 7.66 16.67 5.49
N ASN A 55 8.80 17.22 5.92
CA ASN A 55 9.94 16.43 6.38
C ASN A 55 9.63 15.85 7.78
N PRO A 56 9.42 14.54 7.93
CA PRO A 56 9.17 13.91 9.21
C PRO A 56 10.43 13.96 10.09
N LEU A 57 10.25 13.83 11.42
CA LEU A 57 11.29 13.64 12.46
C LEU A 57 12.20 14.84 12.75
N ARG A 58 12.25 15.89 11.93
CA ARG A 58 13.23 16.98 12.07
C ARG A 58 12.65 18.38 12.19
N GLY A 59 11.37 18.55 11.96
CA GLY A 59 10.73 19.86 12.00
C GLY A 59 9.96 20.10 13.29
N VAL A 60 9.94 21.37 13.72
CA VAL A 60 9.16 21.83 14.88
C VAL A 60 7.88 22.57 14.46
N TYR A 61 7.59 22.64 13.17
CA TYR A 61 6.38 23.26 12.63
C TYR A 61 5.27 22.22 12.43
N LYS A 62 4.04 22.69 12.45
CA LYS A 62 2.83 21.85 12.49
C LYS A 62 2.84 20.69 11.48
N LEU A 63 3.08 20.98 10.19
CA LEU A 63 3.07 19.92 9.16
C LEU A 63 4.14 18.85 9.37
N SER A 64 5.31 19.21 9.91
CA SER A 64 6.35 18.23 10.20
C SER A 64 5.98 17.32 11.38
N VAL A 65 5.29 17.87 12.37
CA VAL A 65 4.75 17.08 13.50
C VAL A 65 3.70 16.10 12.98
N GLU A 66 2.73 16.58 12.20
CA GLU A 66 1.68 15.75 11.59
C GLU A 66 2.27 14.63 10.70
N ALA A 67 3.24 14.95 9.83
CA ALA A 67 3.93 13.95 9.02
C ALA A 67 4.70 12.92 9.87
N THR A 68 5.25 13.34 11.00
CA THR A 68 5.92 12.43 11.95
C THR A 68 4.91 11.50 12.62
N GLU A 69 3.79 12.03 13.06
CA GLU A 69 2.71 11.25 13.66
C GLU A 69 2.14 10.22 12.67
N ASP A 70 1.91 10.61 11.42
CA ASP A 70 1.46 9.69 10.37
C ASP A 70 2.45 8.53 10.15
N TYR A 71 3.75 8.85 10.12
CA TYR A 71 4.81 7.85 9.95
C TYR A 71 4.87 6.87 11.13
N GLU A 72 4.85 7.38 12.36
CA GLU A 72 4.91 6.54 13.58
C GLU A 72 3.62 5.73 13.76
N ASN A 73 2.47 6.29 13.42
CA ASN A 73 1.20 5.57 13.42
C ASN A 73 1.19 4.42 12.40
N ALA A 74 1.78 4.62 11.21
CA ALA A 74 1.93 3.55 10.23
C ALA A 74 2.83 2.43 10.78
N ARG A 75 3.95 2.79 11.42
CA ARG A 75 4.87 1.85 12.07
C ARG A 75 4.17 1.02 13.14
N ALA A 76 3.42 1.65 14.01
CA ALA A 76 2.67 0.98 15.07
C ALA A 76 1.58 0.04 14.51
N LYS A 77 0.89 0.43 13.43
CA LYS A 77 -0.08 -0.43 12.74
C LYS A 77 0.57 -1.68 12.16
N VAL A 78 1.75 -1.55 11.54
CA VAL A 78 2.50 -2.70 11.01
C VAL A 78 2.95 -3.61 12.14
N ALA A 79 3.51 -3.06 13.22
CA ALA A 79 3.91 -3.84 14.40
C ALA A 79 2.74 -4.67 14.94
N LYS A 80 1.59 -4.06 15.12
CA LYS A 80 0.36 -4.76 15.55
C LYS A 80 -0.07 -5.84 14.57
N PHE A 81 0.00 -5.57 13.28
CA PHE A 81 -0.43 -6.52 12.24
C PHE A 81 0.41 -7.80 12.24
N ILE A 82 1.74 -7.68 12.41
CA ILE A 82 2.65 -8.83 12.46
C ILE A 82 2.88 -9.39 13.87
N ASN A 83 2.19 -8.83 14.87
CA ASN A 83 2.34 -9.20 16.28
C ASN A 83 3.78 -9.02 16.81
N ALA A 84 4.44 -7.93 16.41
CA ALA A 84 5.72 -7.52 16.97
C ALA A 84 5.58 -7.01 18.41
N ALA A 85 6.64 -7.07 19.20
CA ALA A 85 6.61 -6.63 20.60
C ALA A 85 6.46 -5.10 20.71
N GLY A 86 7.02 -4.34 19.74
CA GLY A 86 6.90 -2.90 19.69
C GLY A 86 7.15 -2.33 18.30
N SER A 87 6.84 -1.05 18.11
CA SER A 87 7.06 -0.36 16.84
C SER A 87 8.56 -0.17 16.52
N GLU A 88 9.43 -0.23 17.52
CA GLU A 88 10.89 -0.19 17.37
C GLU A 88 11.47 -1.38 16.61
N GLU A 89 10.72 -2.48 16.51
CA GLU A 89 11.09 -3.65 15.70
C GLU A 89 10.79 -3.46 14.21
N ILE A 90 10.12 -2.38 13.84
CA ILE A 90 9.72 -2.12 12.45
C ILE A 90 10.66 -1.12 11.80
N VAL A 91 11.31 -1.55 10.74
CA VAL A 91 12.15 -0.70 9.88
C VAL A 91 11.56 -0.68 8.47
N PHE A 92 11.17 0.50 7.99
CA PHE A 92 10.71 0.67 6.62
C PHE A 92 11.90 0.79 5.67
N THR A 93 11.90 -0.01 4.62
CA THR A 93 12.91 -0.04 3.57
C THR A 93 12.28 0.22 2.21
N ARG A 94 13.09 0.56 1.22
CA ARG A 94 12.62 0.84 -0.14
C ARG A 94 12.21 -0.42 -0.90
N ASN A 95 12.81 -1.55 -0.58
CA ASN A 95 12.58 -2.83 -1.26
C ASN A 95 13.19 -4.00 -0.48
N ALA A 96 12.88 -5.23 -0.92
CA ALA A 96 13.41 -6.45 -0.33
C ALA A 96 14.95 -6.54 -0.38
N THR A 97 15.58 -6.04 -1.43
CA THR A 97 17.03 -6.03 -1.56
C THR A 97 17.68 -5.22 -0.44
N GLU A 98 17.16 -4.03 -0.15
CA GLU A 98 17.62 -3.22 0.98
C GLU A 98 17.39 -3.95 2.31
N SER A 99 16.21 -4.54 2.51
CA SER A 99 15.89 -5.28 3.75
C SER A 99 16.84 -6.45 4.01
N LEU A 100 17.29 -7.14 2.97
CA LEU A 100 18.21 -8.28 3.08
C LEU A 100 19.67 -7.85 3.27
N ASN A 101 20.00 -6.59 3.08
CA ASN A 101 21.35 -6.05 3.19
C ASN A 101 21.50 -5.04 4.36
N LEU A 102 20.49 -4.90 5.18
CA LEU A 102 20.55 -4.22 6.46
C LEU A 102 21.24 -5.12 7.47
#